data_ad9b94c53ea78f5ad02d7b555bcb42b2
#
_entry.id   ad9b94c53ea78f5ad02d7b555bcb42b2
#
_cell.length_a   1.000
_cell.length_b   1.000
_cell.length_c   1.000
_cell.angle_alpha   90.00
_cell.angle_beta   90.00
_cell.angle_gamma   90.00
#
_symmetry.space_group_name_H-M   'P 1'
#
loop_
_entity.id
_entity.type
_entity.pdbx_description
1 polymer ?
#
loop_
_entity_poly.entity_id
_entity_poly.type
_entity_poly.pdbx_seq_one_letter_code
_entity_poly.pdbx_strand_id
1 'polypeptide(L)'
;MQSDSQALIERIRAGVIGHGRPIATPFGQRPLVYADYTASGRALDLVEDTLREQVLPWYANTHSETSFTGAQTTALREEARATIRRALGGSEDDKIIFCGAG
;
A
#
# COMPACT_ATOMS: atom_id res chain seq x y z
N MET A 1 22.29 -6.70 -18.05
CA MET A 1 22.08 -5.78 -16.92
C MET A 1 20.61 -5.43 -16.84
N GLN A 2 19.97 -5.69 -15.71
CA GLN A 2 18.57 -5.29 -15.50
C GLN A 2 18.52 -3.78 -15.24
N SER A 3 17.50 -3.10 -15.78
CA SER A 3 17.23 -1.72 -15.41
C SER A 3 16.67 -1.65 -13.98
N ASP A 4 16.85 -0.51 -13.31
CA ASP A 4 16.28 -0.30 -11.96
C ASP A 4 14.75 -0.48 -11.96
N SER A 5 14.10 -0.08 -13.03
CA SER A 5 12.65 -0.28 -13.20
C SER A 5 12.27 -1.75 -13.26
N GLN A 6 13.07 -2.57 -13.94
CA GLN A 6 12.79 -4.01 -14.01
C GLN A 6 13.01 -4.68 -12.67
N ALA A 7 14.06 -4.34 -11.95
CA ALA A 7 14.31 -4.84 -10.61
C ALA A 7 13.16 -4.49 -9.66
N LEU A 8 12.63 -3.27 -9.75
CA LEU A 8 11.48 -2.84 -8.96
C LEU A 8 10.22 -3.64 -9.29
N ILE A 9 9.93 -3.86 -10.57
CA ILE A 9 8.77 -4.67 -11.01
C ILE A 9 8.88 -6.10 -10.46
N GLU A 10 10.07 -6.70 -10.56
CA GLU A 10 10.30 -8.05 -10.04
C GLU A 10 10.15 -8.10 -8.52
N ARG A 11 10.66 -7.09 -7.80
CA ARG A 11 10.50 -6.98 -6.34
C ARG A 11 9.03 -6.86 -5.94
N ILE A 12 8.25 -6.04 -6.64
CA ILE A 12 6.82 -5.90 -6.38
C ILE A 12 6.10 -7.21 -6.65
N ARG A 13 6.37 -7.84 -7.78
CA ARG A 13 5.75 -9.12 -8.15
C ARG A 13 6.03 -10.22 -7.14
N ALA A 14 7.28 -10.34 -6.70
CA ALA A 14 7.66 -11.30 -5.68
C ALA A 14 7.03 -11.02 -4.31
N GLY A 15 6.74 -9.76 -4.01
CA GLY A 15 6.15 -9.32 -2.75
C GLY A 15 4.63 -9.37 -2.68
N VAL A 16 3.93 -9.70 -3.78
CA VAL A 16 2.47 -9.84 -3.74
C VAL A 16 2.09 -11.02 -2.85
N ILE A 17 1.39 -10.74 -1.76
CA ILE A 17 0.98 -11.77 -0.81
C ILE A 17 -0.08 -12.66 -1.43
N GLY A 18 0.19 -13.96 -1.48
CA GLY A 18 -0.68 -14.96 -2.08
C GLY A 18 -0.47 -15.20 -3.58
N HIS A 19 0.54 -14.57 -4.18
CA HIS A 19 0.86 -14.78 -5.60
C HIS A 19 1.17 -16.25 -5.88
N GLY A 20 0.46 -16.83 -6.86
CA GLY A 20 0.66 -18.22 -7.28
C GLY A 20 0.31 -19.27 -6.22
N ARG A 21 -0.34 -18.90 -5.12
CA ARG A 21 -0.71 -19.85 -4.06
C ARG A 21 -1.65 -20.92 -4.63
N PRO A 22 -1.43 -22.21 -4.31
CA PRO A 22 -2.27 -23.27 -4.86
C PRO A 22 -3.71 -23.20 -4.36
N ILE A 23 -4.64 -23.39 -5.27
CA ILE A 23 -6.08 -23.48 -4.99
C ILE A 23 -6.64 -24.78 -5.57
N ALA A 24 -7.65 -25.32 -4.91
CA ALA A 24 -8.36 -26.48 -5.40
C ALA A 24 -9.33 -26.09 -6.52
N THR A 25 -9.25 -26.77 -7.64
CA THR A 25 -10.14 -26.56 -8.79
C THR A 25 -10.72 -27.90 -9.26
N PRO A 26 -11.76 -27.90 -10.12
CA PRO A 26 -12.25 -29.15 -10.74
C PRO A 26 -11.19 -29.92 -11.53
N PHE A 27 -10.09 -29.24 -11.90
CA PHE A 27 -8.97 -29.82 -12.64
C PHE A 27 -7.76 -30.13 -11.74
N GLY A 28 -7.96 -30.21 -10.41
CA GLY A 28 -6.91 -30.42 -9.43
C GLY A 28 -6.36 -29.12 -8.88
N GLN A 29 -5.24 -29.21 -8.18
CA GLN A 29 -4.54 -28.06 -7.64
C GLN A 29 -3.94 -27.22 -8.76
N ARG A 30 -4.21 -25.93 -8.73
CA ARG A 30 -3.66 -24.96 -9.71
C ARG A 30 -3.17 -23.71 -8.97
N PRO A 31 -2.14 -23.05 -9.48
CA PRO A 31 -1.72 -21.78 -8.88
C PRO A 31 -2.80 -20.72 -9.12
N LEU A 32 -3.04 -19.90 -8.08
CA LEU A 32 -3.93 -18.76 -8.20
C LEU A 32 -3.38 -17.78 -9.24
N VAL A 33 -4.17 -17.46 -10.24
CA VAL A 33 -3.92 -16.38 -11.18
C VAL A 33 -4.93 -15.28 -10.90
N TYR A 34 -4.46 -14.14 -10.36
CA TYR A 34 -5.31 -13.01 -10.06
C TYR A 34 -5.18 -11.95 -11.16
N ALA A 35 -6.27 -11.65 -11.82
CA ALA A 35 -6.29 -10.72 -12.95
C ALA A 35 -7.37 -9.64 -12.82
N ASP A 36 -7.87 -9.40 -11.61
CA ASP A 36 -8.96 -8.47 -11.35
C ASP A 36 -8.51 -7.22 -10.57
N TYR A 37 -7.36 -6.68 -10.93
CA TYR A 37 -6.80 -5.49 -10.30
C TYR A 37 -7.69 -4.25 -10.47
N THR A 38 -8.52 -4.24 -11.50
CA THR A 38 -9.50 -3.17 -11.71
C THR A 38 -10.49 -3.09 -10.54
N ALA A 39 -10.91 -4.23 -10.02
CA ALA A 39 -11.83 -4.29 -8.89
C ALA A 39 -11.11 -4.12 -7.55
N SER A 40 -9.94 -4.73 -7.40
CA SER A 40 -9.20 -4.72 -6.14
C SER A 40 -7.72 -4.98 -6.36
N GLY A 41 -6.87 -4.22 -5.71
CA GLY A 41 -5.44 -4.49 -5.65
C GLY A 41 -5.13 -5.68 -4.75
N ARG A 42 -3.85 -6.05 -4.70
CA ARG A 42 -3.33 -7.12 -3.84
C ARG A 42 -2.42 -6.51 -2.77
N ALA A 43 -2.37 -7.14 -1.62
CA ALA A 43 -1.47 -6.74 -0.56
C ALA A 43 -0.01 -7.04 -0.92
N LEU A 44 0.89 -6.14 -0.53
CA LEU A 44 2.34 -6.30 -0.70
C LEU A 44 3.00 -6.50 0.66
N ASP A 45 3.94 -7.43 0.72
CA ASP A 45 4.74 -7.71 1.93
C ASP A 45 5.41 -6.44 2.46
N LEU A 46 6.06 -5.67 1.60
CA LEU A 46 6.74 -4.43 1.97
C LEU A 46 5.81 -3.43 2.68
N VAL A 47 4.59 -3.27 2.16
CA VAL A 47 3.61 -2.34 2.75
C VAL A 47 3.11 -2.88 4.08
N GLU A 48 2.72 -4.15 4.14
CA GLU A 48 2.21 -4.77 5.36
C GLU A 48 3.26 -4.80 6.47
N ASP A 49 4.51 -5.13 6.15
CA ASP A 49 5.61 -5.15 7.12
C ASP A 49 5.91 -3.73 7.64
N THR A 50 5.89 -2.73 6.77
CA THR A 50 6.09 -1.33 7.16
C THR A 50 4.97 -0.86 8.09
N LEU A 51 3.72 -1.19 7.79
CA LEU A 51 2.59 -0.87 8.66
C LEU A 51 2.76 -1.51 10.04
N ARG A 52 3.09 -2.79 10.08
CA ARG A 52 3.24 -3.55 11.31
C ARG A 52 4.38 -3.02 12.19
N GLU A 53 5.53 -2.73 11.60
CA GLU A 53 6.75 -2.43 12.33
C GLU A 53 6.92 -0.94 12.63
N GLN A 54 6.45 -0.08 11.73
CA GLN A 54 6.75 1.35 11.79
C GLN A 54 5.53 2.25 11.98
N VAL A 55 4.33 1.76 11.76
CA VAL A 55 3.10 2.56 11.89
C VAL A 55 2.28 2.13 13.10
N LEU A 56 1.89 0.86 13.15
CA LEU A 56 0.99 0.35 14.19
C LEU A 56 1.49 0.56 15.63
N PRO A 57 2.81 0.43 15.94
CA PRO A 57 3.27 0.68 17.31
C PRO A 57 2.98 2.09 17.83
N TRP A 58 2.84 3.05 16.94
CA TRP A 58 2.66 4.48 17.24
C TRP A 58 1.31 5.01 16.79
N TYR A 59 0.43 4.13 16.30
CA TYR A 59 -0.85 4.53 15.72
C TYR A 59 -1.84 5.02 16.78
N ALA A 60 -2.46 6.15 16.50
CA ALA A 60 -3.59 6.67 17.28
C ALA A 60 -4.48 7.57 16.42
N ASN A 61 -5.52 8.11 17.01
CA ASN A 61 -6.45 9.00 16.34
C ASN A 61 -5.75 10.29 15.87
N THR A 62 -5.93 10.64 14.61
CA THR A 62 -5.37 11.85 13.98
C THR A 62 -5.96 13.16 14.51
N HIS A 63 -7.05 13.12 15.26
CA HIS A 63 -7.65 14.31 15.88
C HIS A 63 -6.99 14.69 17.19
N SER A 64 -6.01 13.92 17.68
CA SER A 64 -5.35 14.14 18.96
C SER A 64 -3.86 14.39 18.77
N GLU A 65 -3.50 15.62 18.36
CA GLU A 65 -2.10 16.01 18.13
C GLU A 65 -1.31 16.27 19.40
N THR A 66 -1.96 16.33 20.57
CA THR A 66 -1.31 16.54 21.86
C THR A 66 -0.58 15.30 22.36
N SER A 67 -0.92 14.11 21.87
CA SER A 67 -0.21 12.88 22.19
C SER A 67 0.87 12.58 21.13
N PHE A 68 1.92 11.88 21.53
CA PHE A 68 2.96 11.43 20.61
C PHE A 68 2.39 10.57 19.47
N THR A 69 1.56 9.61 19.81
CA THR A 69 0.96 8.68 18.84
C THR A 69 0.01 9.39 17.88
N GLY A 70 -0.82 10.30 18.38
CA GLY A 70 -1.70 11.10 17.53
C GLY A 70 -0.93 12.03 16.59
N ALA A 71 0.12 12.67 17.10
CA ALA A 71 0.99 13.52 16.28
C ALA A 71 1.71 12.72 15.19
N GLN A 72 2.23 11.55 15.50
CA GLN A 72 2.89 10.66 14.52
C GLN A 72 1.93 10.22 13.43
N THR A 73 0.73 9.82 13.77
CA THR A 73 -0.29 9.39 12.81
C THR A 73 -0.74 10.55 11.92
N THR A 74 -0.91 11.73 12.49
CA THR A 74 -1.24 12.95 11.74
C THR A 74 -0.13 13.31 10.75
N ALA A 75 1.13 13.30 11.19
CA ALA A 75 2.28 13.57 10.34
C ALA A 75 2.38 12.60 9.17
N LEU A 76 2.22 11.30 9.42
CA LEU A 76 2.21 10.27 8.37
C LEU A 76 1.12 10.56 7.33
N ARG A 77 -0.08 10.89 7.77
CA ARG A 77 -1.20 11.18 6.90
C ARG A 77 -0.95 12.42 6.02
N GLU A 78 -0.40 13.48 6.59
CA GLU A 78 -0.09 14.70 5.86
C GLU A 78 1.06 14.50 4.87
N GLU A 79 2.09 13.75 5.25
CA GLU A 79 3.18 13.35 4.34
C GLU A 79 2.65 12.50 3.18
N ALA A 80 1.74 11.57 3.44
CA ALA A 80 1.11 10.76 2.41
C ALA A 80 0.36 11.63 1.40
N ARG A 81 -0.42 12.60 1.86
CA ARG A 81 -1.12 13.55 0.99
C ARG A 81 -0.15 14.32 0.10
N ALA A 82 0.90 14.86 0.68
CA ALA A 82 1.90 15.61 -0.06
C ALA A 82 2.61 14.75 -1.11
N THR A 83 2.94 13.53 -0.76
CA THR A 83 3.60 12.57 -1.65
C THR A 83 2.70 12.21 -2.83
N ILE A 84 1.44 11.89 -2.59
CA ILE A 84 0.45 11.56 -3.63
C ILE A 84 0.22 12.75 -4.55
N ARG A 85 0.07 13.96 -3.97
CA ARG A 85 -0.12 15.18 -4.76
C ARG A 85 1.04 15.40 -5.73
N ARG A 86 2.28 15.27 -5.28
CA ARG A 86 3.47 15.40 -6.13
C ARG A 86 3.51 14.33 -7.21
N ALA A 87 3.22 13.09 -6.86
CA ALA A 87 3.23 11.96 -7.78
C ALA A 87 2.21 12.13 -8.91
N LEU A 88 1.08 12.78 -8.63
CA LEU A 88 0.03 13.07 -9.61
C LEU A 88 0.25 14.38 -10.39
N GLY A 89 1.33 15.10 -10.10
CA GLY A 89 1.61 16.39 -10.74
C GLY A 89 0.71 17.54 -10.27
N GLY A 90 0.11 17.41 -9.10
CA GLY A 90 -0.76 18.44 -8.52
C GLY A 90 0.02 19.65 -8.00
N SER A 91 -0.66 20.81 -7.96
CA SER A 91 -0.16 22.05 -7.40
C SER A 91 -0.60 22.24 -5.95
N GLU A 92 -0.21 23.34 -5.32
CA GLU A 92 -0.64 23.70 -3.97
C GLU A 92 -2.16 23.94 -3.86
N ASP A 93 -2.81 24.24 -4.97
CA ASP A 93 -4.26 24.44 -5.02
C ASP A 93 -5.03 23.11 -5.06
N ASP A 94 -4.37 22.01 -5.42
CA ASP A 94 -4.99 20.69 -5.45
C ASP A 94 -5.01 20.06 -4.06
N LYS A 95 -6.12 19.43 -3.73
CA LYS A 95 -6.32 18.77 -2.43
C LYS A 95 -6.49 17.28 -2.61
N ILE A 96 -5.76 16.51 -1.81
CA ILE A 96 -5.91 15.05 -1.75
C ILE A 96 -6.88 14.72 -0.61
N ILE A 97 -7.94 14.02 -0.94
CA ILE A 97 -8.97 13.61 0.02
C ILE A 97 -9.00 12.08 0.04
N PHE A 98 -8.73 11.49 1.22
CA PHE A 98 -8.87 10.06 1.42
C PHE A 98 -10.35 9.70 1.61
N CYS A 99 -10.87 8.89 0.71
CA CYS A 99 -12.24 8.42 0.74
C CYS A 99 -12.30 6.98 1.24
N GLY A 100 -13.48 6.53 1.65
CA GLY A 100 -13.72 5.12 1.93
C GLY A 100 -13.71 4.28 0.65
N ALA A 101 -13.53 2.97 0.81
CA ALA A 101 -13.58 2.02 -0.29
C ALA A 101 -15.03 1.80 -0.77
N GLY A 102 -15.22 1.72 -2.07
CA GLY A 102 -16.51 1.44 -2.71
C GLY A 102 -17.32 2.64 -3.14
#